data_eea1810cd031b14799fe8e7e03ee6a5c
#
_entry.id   eea1810cd031b14799fe8e7e03ee6a5c
#
_cell.length_a   1.000
_cell.length_b   1.000
_cell.length_c   1.000
_cell.angle_alpha   90.00
_cell.angle_beta   90.00
_cell.angle_gamma   90.00
#
_symmetry.space_group_name_H-M   'P 1'
#
loop_
_entity.id
_entity.type
_entity.pdbx_description
1 polymer ?
#
loop_
_entity_poly.entity_id
_entity_poly.type
_entity_poly.pdbx_seq_one_letter_code
_entity_poly.pdbx_strand_id
1 'polypeptide(L)'
;VNALDQQHYTATFLVDQTPEEVFNAINNVRGWWSQAIEGDTNRLGAEFTYHYQDVHRSTMKITEFVPGKKVVWHVVDNYFNFVKDKSEWTGTDVVFKIARKDDKTEVHFTHIGLVPAYECYDVCSNAWGSYITGSLRDLIATGKGHPNPIEDVVNQARQMSEQHYTTSFTVDQSPEEVFAAINNVRGWWSEEIDGSTDTLGAEFTVSHEDQHRSIQKITQLVPGEKIVWHVLDSQLTFVKETDEWTGTDIVFEISKKGDRTELHFTHVGLTPVFACYGDCSDAWGFYINDSLFNLITSGTGKPNAS
;
A
#
# COMPACT_ATOMS: atom_id res chain seq x y z
N VAL A 1 -35.70 -20.84 -5.81
CA VAL A 1 -34.67 -20.33 -4.91
C VAL A 1 -34.73 -18.83 -5.02
N ASN A 2 -35.30 -18.19 -3.97
CA ASN A 2 -35.40 -16.73 -3.89
C ASN A 2 -34.01 -16.14 -3.95
N ALA A 3 -33.76 -15.26 -4.92
CA ALA A 3 -32.67 -14.31 -4.86
C ALA A 3 -32.91 -13.49 -3.57
N LEU A 4 -32.07 -13.70 -2.57
CA LEU A 4 -31.99 -12.83 -1.41
C LEU A 4 -31.72 -11.43 -1.97
N ASP A 5 -32.61 -10.50 -1.65
CA ASP A 5 -32.49 -9.07 -1.93
C ASP A 5 -31.15 -8.61 -1.35
N GLN A 6 -30.10 -8.56 -2.19
CA GLN A 6 -28.78 -8.10 -1.78
C GLN A 6 -28.92 -6.60 -1.53
N GLN A 7 -28.92 -6.19 -0.27
CA GLN A 7 -29.11 -4.81 0.13
C GLN A 7 -27.84 -4.00 -0.23
N HIS A 8 -27.81 -3.51 -1.48
CA HIS A 8 -26.76 -2.61 -1.97
C HIS A 8 -26.76 -1.29 -1.20
N TYR A 9 -25.59 -0.68 -1.08
CA TYR A 9 -25.54 0.66 -0.49
C TYR A 9 -26.22 1.69 -1.39
N THR A 10 -27.10 2.51 -0.82
CA THR A 10 -27.83 3.57 -1.52
C THR A 10 -27.82 4.87 -0.73
N ALA A 11 -27.84 6.01 -1.44
CA ALA A 11 -28.04 7.34 -0.86
C ALA A 11 -28.89 8.19 -1.80
N THR A 12 -29.76 9.03 -1.26
CA THR A 12 -30.64 9.89 -2.05
C THR A 12 -30.70 11.27 -1.44
N PHE A 13 -30.66 12.31 -2.28
CA PHE A 13 -30.85 13.70 -1.85
C PHE A 13 -31.55 14.53 -2.95
N LEU A 14 -32.05 15.70 -2.56
CA LEU A 14 -32.73 16.65 -3.42
C LEU A 14 -31.94 17.95 -3.48
N VAL A 15 -31.92 18.59 -4.67
CA VAL A 15 -31.31 19.91 -4.91
C VAL A 15 -32.21 20.77 -5.78
N ASP A 16 -31.97 22.08 -5.77
CA ASP A 16 -32.76 23.04 -6.57
C ASP A 16 -32.23 23.19 -8.03
N GLN A 17 -30.99 22.72 -8.27
CA GLN A 17 -30.32 22.79 -9.56
C GLN A 17 -30.96 21.89 -10.62
N THR A 18 -30.74 22.23 -11.90
CA THR A 18 -31.26 21.46 -13.03
C THR A 18 -30.59 20.08 -13.15
N PRO A 19 -31.24 19.10 -13.83
CA PRO A 19 -30.62 17.81 -14.09
C PRO A 19 -29.26 17.89 -14.81
N GLU A 20 -29.08 18.86 -15.70
CA GLU A 20 -27.82 19.13 -16.40
C GLU A 20 -26.72 19.62 -15.45
N GLU A 21 -27.02 20.56 -14.56
CA GLU A 21 -26.07 21.06 -13.56
C GLU A 21 -25.65 19.93 -12.62
N VAL A 22 -26.60 19.11 -12.18
CA VAL A 22 -26.34 17.91 -11.36
C VAL A 22 -25.45 16.91 -12.11
N PHE A 23 -25.77 16.63 -13.37
CA PHE A 23 -24.98 15.74 -14.21
C PHE A 23 -23.54 16.23 -14.38
N ASN A 24 -23.34 17.51 -14.63
CA ASN A 24 -22.02 18.11 -14.76
C ASN A 24 -21.23 18.04 -13.43
N ALA A 25 -21.89 18.26 -12.30
CA ALA A 25 -21.26 18.16 -10.99
C ALA A 25 -20.83 16.72 -10.65
N ILE A 26 -21.66 15.71 -10.95
CA ILE A 26 -21.29 14.27 -10.78
C ILE A 26 -20.02 13.95 -11.55
N ASN A 27 -19.92 14.41 -12.81
CA ASN A 27 -18.76 14.14 -13.67
C ASN A 27 -17.53 15.00 -13.33
N ASN A 28 -17.68 16.06 -12.53
CA ASN A 28 -16.56 16.80 -11.94
C ASN A 28 -16.05 16.05 -10.68
N VAL A 29 -15.58 14.83 -10.85
CA VAL A 29 -15.16 13.93 -9.75
C VAL A 29 -14.08 14.57 -8.88
N ARG A 30 -13.19 15.39 -9.50
CA ARG A 30 -12.15 16.14 -8.77
C ARG A 30 -12.72 17.24 -7.88
N GLY A 31 -13.93 17.68 -8.13
CA GLY A 31 -14.59 18.72 -7.34
C GLY A 31 -15.25 18.22 -6.05
N TRP A 32 -15.47 16.89 -5.92
CA TRP A 32 -16.21 16.37 -4.77
C TRP A 32 -15.63 15.08 -4.16
N TRP A 33 -14.91 14.25 -4.91
CA TRP A 33 -14.38 13.00 -4.39
C TRP A 33 -12.88 13.11 -4.06
N SER A 34 -12.03 13.34 -5.07
CA SER A 34 -10.60 13.55 -4.86
C SER A 34 -10.00 14.42 -5.95
N GLN A 35 -9.13 15.34 -5.58
CA GLN A 35 -8.35 16.15 -6.53
C GLN A 35 -7.31 15.31 -7.28
N ALA A 36 -6.90 14.16 -6.71
CA ALA A 36 -5.89 13.25 -7.25
C ALA A 36 -6.46 12.23 -8.26
N ILE A 37 -7.68 12.40 -8.77
CA ILE A 37 -8.23 11.54 -9.82
C ILE A 37 -7.35 11.61 -11.07
N GLU A 38 -6.93 10.46 -11.59
CA GLU A 38 -6.21 10.31 -12.84
C GLU A 38 -7.17 9.86 -13.95
N GLY A 39 -6.98 10.35 -15.17
CA GLY A 39 -7.83 10.01 -16.32
C GLY A 39 -9.03 10.91 -16.52
N ASP A 40 -9.87 10.58 -17.53
CA ASP A 40 -11.05 11.36 -17.91
C ASP A 40 -12.31 10.86 -17.21
N THR A 41 -13.14 11.79 -16.71
CA THR A 41 -14.39 11.48 -15.98
C THR A 41 -15.66 11.95 -16.69
N ASN A 42 -15.56 12.45 -17.94
CA ASN A 42 -16.61 13.22 -18.60
C ASN A 42 -17.07 12.67 -19.95
N ARG A 43 -16.79 11.41 -20.28
CA ARG A 43 -17.23 10.76 -21.53
C ARG A 43 -17.43 9.26 -21.38
N LEU A 44 -18.34 8.73 -22.18
CA LEU A 44 -18.58 7.28 -22.28
C LEU A 44 -17.29 6.53 -22.66
N GLY A 45 -17.02 5.41 -21.99
CA GLY A 45 -15.88 4.54 -22.23
C GLY A 45 -14.56 5.05 -21.61
N ALA A 46 -14.55 6.26 -21.03
CA ALA A 46 -13.37 6.75 -20.31
C ALA A 46 -13.10 5.91 -19.05
N GLU A 47 -11.84 5.79 -18.74
CA GLU A 47 -11.35 5.18 -17.51
C GLU A 47 -10.68 6.23 -16.67
N PHE A 48 -10.88 6.14 -15.34
CA PHE A 48 -10.22 6.97 -14.37
C PHE A 48 -9.88 6.18 -13.10
N THR A 49 -8.82 6.59 -12.43
CA THR A 49 -8.37 5.96 -11.20
C THR A 49 -8.51 6.93 -10.03
N TYR A 50 -9.16 6.46 -8.98
CA TYR A 50 -9.17 7.05 -7.65
C TYR A 50 -8.04 6.43 -6.84
N HIS A 51 -7.32 7.27 -6.12
CA HIS A 51 -6.27 6.85 -5.21
C HIS A 51 -6.38 7.63 -3.89
N TYR A 52 -6.36 6.90 -2.80
CA TYR A 52 -6.32 7.47 -1.45
C TYR A 52 -5.27 6.73 -0.63
N GLN A 53 -4.09 7.34 -0.53
CA GLN A 53 -2.94 6.75 0.16
C GLN A 53 -2.63 5.34 -0.42
N ASP A 54 -2.01 4.47 0.38
CA ASP A 54 -1.93 3.04 0.09
C ASP A 54 -3.15 2.24 0.58
N VAL A 55 -4.17 2.95 1.07
CA VAL A 55 -5.38 2.36 1.68
C VAL A 55 -6.37 1.90 0.62
N HIS A 56 -6.58 2.71 -0.42
CA HIS A 56 -7.60 2.45 -1.42
C HIS A 56 -7.18 2.95 -2.81
N ARG A 57 -7.17 2.05 -3.77
CA ARG A 57 -7.07 2.35 -5.20
C ARG A 57 -8.23 1.69 -5.93
N SER A 58 -8.92 2.43 -6.81
CA SER A 58 -9.95 1.87 -7.67
C SER A 58 -9.90 2.49 -9.06
N THR A 59 -9.87 1.64 -10.08
CA THR A 59 -9.98 2.05 -11.48
C THR A 59 -11.41 1.81 -11.94
N MET A 60 -12.03 2.85 -12.47
CA MET A 60 -13.42 2.89 -12.91
C MET A 60 -13.52 3.15 -14.40
N LYS A 61 -14.42 2.44 -15.07
CA LYS A 61 -14.78 2.65 -16.46
C LYS A 61 -16.19 3.19 -16.57
N ILE A 62 -16.40 4.29 -17.30
CA ILE A 62 -17.74 4.85 -17.55
C ILE A 62 -18.44 3.99 -18.60
N THR A 63 -19.43 3.20 -18.15
CA THR A 63 -20.17 2.24 -19.00
C THR A 63 -21.52 2.78 -19.46
N GLU A 64 -22.07 3.80 -18.77
CA GLU A 64 -23.27 4.52 -19.20
C GLU A 64 -23.10 6.02 -18.90
N PHE A 65 -23.47 6.87 -19.87
CA PHE A 65 -23.28 8.31 -19.79
C PHE A 65 -24.44 9.02 -20.53
N VAL A 66 -25.54 9.25 -19.82
CA VAL A 66 -26.78 9.86 -20.36
C VAL A 66 -26.97 11.22 -19.74
N PRO A 67 -26.71 12.31 -20.50
CA PRO A 67 -26.78 13.67 -19.98
C PRO A 67 -28.10 13.98 -19.24
N GLY A 68 -27.99 14.55 -18.07
CA GLY A 68 -29.09 14.91 -17.18
C GLY A 68 -29.92 13.74 -16.63
N LYS A 69 -29.48 12.47 -16.84
CA LYS A 69 -30.29 11.30 -16.44
C LYS A 69 -29.50 10.22 -15.69
N LYS A 70 -28.33 9.82 -16.20
CA LYS A 70 -27.66 8.64 -15.64
C LYS A 70 -26.16 8.62 -15.94
N VAL A 71 -25.38 8.22 -14.95
CA VAL A 71 -23.97 7.85 -15.08
C VAL A 71 -23.77 6.51 -14.41
N VAL A 72 -23.01 5.61 -15.03
CA VAL A 72 -22.59 4.33 -14.44
C VAL A 72 -21.09 4.18 -14.58
N TRP A 73 -20.44 3.89 -13.49
CA TRP A 73 -19.03 3.51 -13.44
C TRP A 73 -18.93 2.03 -13.07
N HIS A 74 -18.29 1.23 -13.92
CA HIS A 74 -17.93 -0.15 -13.61
C HIS A 74 -16.53 -0.17 -12.96
N VAL A 75 -16.40 -0.84 -11.82
CA VAL A 75 -15.11 -0.99 -11.14
C VAL A 75 -14.33 -2.11 -11.83
N VAL A 76 -13.32 -1.76 -12.61
CA VAL A 76 -12.49 -2.72 -13.38
C VAL A 76 -11.33 -3.28 -12.55
N ASP A 77 -10.85 -2.52 -11.57
CA ASP A 77 -9.82 -2.92 -10.62
C ASP A 77 -10.01 -2.20 -9.28
N ASN A 78 -9.69 -2.89 -8.19
CA ASN A 78 -9.77 -2.34 -6.84
C ASN A 78 -8.71 -2.97 -5.93
N TYR A 79 -8.15 -2.15 -5.06
CA TYR A 79 -7.25 -2.56 -4.00
C TYR A 79 -7.61 -1.86 -2.69
N PHE A 80 -7.77 -2.65 -1.61
CA PHE A 80 -7.86 -2.19 -0.23
C PHE A 80 -6.76 -2.84 0.61
N ASN A 81 -6.04 -2.08 1.44
CA ASN A 81 -5.04 -2.66 2.33
C ASN A 81 -5.63 -3.16 3.67
N PHE A 82 -6.84 -2.76 4.05
CA PHE A 82 -7.45 -2.94 5.38
C PHE A 82 -8.44 -4.11 5.48
N VAL A 83 -8.67 -4.88 4.41
CA VAL A 83 -9.52 -6.07 4.37
C VAL A 83 -8.76 -7.28 3.80
N LYS A 84 -9.27 -8.50 4.03
CA LYS A 84 -8.60 -9.73 3.53
C LYS A 84 -8.73 -9.87 2.02
N ASP A 85 -9.95 -9.74 1.49
CA ASP A 85 -10.15 -9.69 0.05
C ASP A 85 -9.88 -8.24 -0.42
N LYS A 86 -8.69 -8.03 -0.94
CA LYS A 86 -8.23 -6.71 -1.40
C LYS A 86 -9.06 -6.16 -2.56
N SER A 87 -9.83 -6.99 -3.25
CA SER A 87 -10.53 -6.70 -4.51
C SER A 87 -12.06 -6.63 -4.39
N GLU A 88 -12.60 -6.45 -3.18
CA GLU A 88 -14.06 -6.52 -2.92
C GLU A 88 -14.95 -5.67 -3.84
N TRP A 89 -14.42 -4.55 -4.37
CA TRP A 89 -15.19 -3.72 -5.30
C TRP A 89 -15.05 -4.13 -6.77
N THR A 90 -14.05 -4.93 -7.15
CA THR A 90 -13.86 -5.34 -8.54
C THR A 90 -15.09 -6.06 -9.09
N GLY A 91 -15.58 -5.61 -10.25
CA GLY A 91 -16.79 -6.14 -10.88
C GLY A 91 -18.10 -5.54 -10.35
N THR A 92 -18.05 -4.57 -9.43
CA THR A 92 -19.23 -3.83 -8.94
C THR A 92 -19.53 -2.61 -9.82
N ASP A 93 -20.71 -1.99 -9.64
CA ASP A 93 -21.13 -0.81 -10.39
C ASP A 93 -21.53 0.34 -9.47
N VAL A 94 -21.00 1.54 -9.74
CA VAL A 94 -21.43 2.78 -9.11
C VAL A 94 -22.40 3.50 -10.03
N VAL A 95 -23.62 3.68 -9.58
CA VAL A 95 -24.76 4.18 -10.39
C VAL A 95 -25.29 5.48 -9.82
N PHE A 96 -25.36 6.52 -10.65
CA PHE A 96 -26.06 7.77 -10.39
C PHE A 96 -27.28 7.86 -11.30
N LYS A 97 -28.48 8.00 -10.73
CA LYS A 97 -29.72 8.33 -11.45
C LYS A 97 -30.15 9.73 -11.06
N ILE A 98 -30.54 10.50 -12.06
CA ILE A 98 -30.98 11.89 -11.94
C ILE A 98 -32.42 11.98 -12.47
N ALA A 99 -33.32 12.54 -11.69
CA ALA A 99 -34.72 12.70 -12.06
C ALA A 99 -35.29 13.99 -11.52
N ARG A 100 -36.26 14.58 -12.26
CA ARG A 100 -37.08 15.67 -11.71
C ARG A 100 -38.07 15.09 -10.70
N LYS A 101 -38.20 15.74 -9.58
CA LYS A 101 -39.17 15.43 -8.55
C LYS A 101 -39.78 16.73 -8.05
N ASP A 102 -40.97 17.01 -8.52
CA ASP A 102 -41.63 18.31 -8.33
C ASP A 102 -40.72 19.45 -8.86
N ASP A 103 -40.48 20.47 -8.05
CA ASP A 103 -39.64 21.62 -8.40
C ASP A 103 -38.14 21.34 -8.22
N LYS A 104 -37.74 20.15 -7.70
CA LYS A 104 -36.35 19.80 -7.40
C LYS A 104 -35.80 18.72 -8.34
N THR A 105 -34.51 18.53 -8.28
CA THR A 105 -33.81 17.39 -8.91
C THR A 105 -33.41 16.40 -7.82
N GLU A 106 -33.82 15.15 -8.00
CA GLU A 106 -33.42 14.02 -7.15
C GLU A 106 -32.19 13.35 -7.72
N VAL A 107 -31.19 13.14 -6.87
CA VAL A 107 -30.03 12.27 -7.14
C VAL A 107 -30.21 11.00 -6.34
N HIS A 108 -30.25 9.86 -7.04
CA HIS A 108 -30.26 8.54 -6.44
C HIS A 108 -28.94 7.85 -6.77
N PHE A 109 -28.12 7.62 -5.75
CA PHE A 109 -26.87 6.91 -5.79
C PHE A 109 -27.04 5.48 -5.36
N THR A 110 -26.39 4.52 -6.07
CA THR A 110 -26.32 3.12 -5.66
C THR A 110 -24.95 2.57 -5.98
N HIS A 111 -24.28 1.93 -5.02
CA HIS A 111 -23.14 1.08 -5.30
C HIS A 111 -23.61 -0.36 -5.34
N ILE A 112 -23.93 -0.84 -6.55
CA ILE A 112 -24.39 -2.21 -6.81
C ILE A 112 -23.24 -3.18 -6.55
N GLY A 113 -23.42 -4.11 -5.63
CA GLY A 113 -22.39 -5.05 -5.20
C GLY A 113 -21.78 -4.70 -3.83
N LEU A 114 -21.84 -3.45 -3.38
CA LEU A 114 -21.45 -3.11 -2.01
C LEU A 114 -22.55 -3.56 -1.04
N VAL A 115 -22.32 -4.68 -0.39
CA VAL A 115 -23.30 -5.39 0.46
C VAL A 115 -22.74 -5.61 1.87
N PRO A 116 -23.60 -5.73 2.91
CA PRO A 116 -23.18 -5.95 4.30
C PRO A 116 -22.30 -7.19 4.55
N ALA A 117 -22.21 -8.09 3.58
CA ALA A 117 -21.35 -9.27 3.67
C ALA A 117 -19.86 -8.94 3.39
N TYR A 118 -19.55 -7.79 2.82
CA TYR A 118 -18.18 -7.36 2.55
C TYR A 118 -17.51 -6.82 3.82
N GLU A 119 -16.22 -7.14 4.02
CA GLU A 119 -15.46 -6.62 5.17
C GLU A 119 -15.33 -5.09 5.13
N CYS A 120 -15.26 -4.50 3.93
CA CYS A 120 -15.17 -3.04 3.76
C CYS A 120 -16.51 -2.31 3.99
N TYR A 121 -17.66 -2.99 4.12
CA TYR A 121 -18.99 -2.38 4.00
C TYR A 121 -19.21 -1.15 4.90
N ASP A 122 -18.92 -1.27 6.20
CA ASP A 122 -19.16 -0.17 7.15
C ASP A 122 -18.27 1.07 6.85
N VAL A 123 -17.00 0.85 6.54
CA VAL A 123 -16.07 1.94 6.19
C VAL A 123 -16.47 2.57 4.85
N CYS A 124 -16.76 1.74 3.85
CA CYS A 124 -17.07 2.19 2.50
C CYS A 124 -18.44 2.88 2.41
N SER A 125 -19.45 2.39 3.13
CA SER A 125 -20.78 3.01 3.19
C SER A 125 -20.75 4.37 3.89
N ASN A 126 -20.01 4.50 4.99
CA ASN A 126 -19.82 5.77 5.70
C ASN A 126 -19.07 6.79 4.81
N ALA A 127 -18.01 6.35 4.11
CA ALA A 127 -17.27 7.20 3.17
C ALA A 127 -18.17 7.68 2.03
N TRP A 128 -18.93 6.77 1.38
CA TRP A 128 -19.90 7.15 0.36
C TRP A 128 -20.96 8.11 0.90
N GLY A 129 -21.46 7.90 2.12
CA GLY A 129 -22.39 8.83 2.77
C GLY A 129 -21.85 10.24 2.82
N SER A 130 -20.60 10.41 3.28
CA SER A 130 -19.93 11.72 3.37
C SER A 130 -19.69 12.35 2.00
N TYR A 131 -19.23 11.56 1.01
CA TYR A 131 -18.98 12.09 -0.33
C TYR A 131 -20.26 12.44 -1.07
N ILE A 132 -21.30 11.61 -1.00
CA ILE A 132 -22.53 11.78 -1.80
C ILE A 132 -23.46 12.82 -1.17
N THR A 133 -23.82 12.65 0.12
CA THR A 133 -24.79 13.53 0.78
C THR A 133 -24.16 14.78 1.42
N GLY A 134 -22.83 14.82 1.50
CA GLY A 134 -22.03 15.97 1.90
C GLY A 134 -21.42 16.66 0.68
N SER A 135 -20.22 16.22 0.28
CA SER A 135 -19.36 16.91 -0.69
C SER A 135 -20.00 17.12 -2.07
N LEU A 136 -20.59 16.06 -2.70
CA LEU A 136 -21.27 16.19 -4.00
C LEU A 136 -22.49 17.11 -3.92
N ARG A 137 -23.32 16.93 -2.88
CA ARG A 137 -24.49 17.80 -2.68
C ARG A 137 -24.09 19.26 -2.52
N ASP A 138 -23.03 19.54 -1.76
CA ASP A 138 -22.52 20.89 -1.55
C ASP A 138 -21.91 21.46 -2.84
N LEU A 139 -21.18 20.63 -3.63
CA LEU A 139 -20.72 21.06 -4.96
C LEU A 139 -21.87 21.46 -5.87
N ILE A 140 -22.96 20.68 -5.90
CA ILE A 140 -24.15 20.98 -6.70
C ILE A 140 -24.81 22.28 -6.19
N ALA A 141 -25.06 22.38 -4.88
CA ALA A 141 -25.85 23.46 -4.30
C ALA A 141 -25.11 24.80 -4.25
N THR A 142 -23.79 24.78 -4.04
CA THR A 142 -22.98 25.98 -3.75
C THR A 142 -21.83 26.22 -4.72
N GLY A 143 -21.55 25.26 -5.60
CA GLY A 143 -20.38 25.28 -6.48
C GLY A 143 -19.07 24.85 -5.78
N LYS A 144 -19.11 24.44 -4.52
CA LYS A 144 -17.92 24.03 -3.74
C LYS A 144 -18.15 22.72 -3.01
N GLY A 145 -17.43 21.68 -3.40
CA GLY A 145 -17.37 20.40 -2.69
C GLY A 145 -16.17 20.31 -1.74
N HIS A 146 -16.00 19.14 -1.14
CA HIS A 146 -14.95 18.84 -0.17
C HIS A 146 -14.19 17.57 -0.60
N PRO A 147 -13.49 17.59 -1.77
CA PRO A 147 -12.70 16.45 -2.23
C PRO A 147 -11.48 16.25 -1.36
N ASN A 148 -10.93 15.02 -1.35
CA ASN A 148 -9.62 14.78 -0.79
C ASN A 148 -8.57 15.64 -1.51
N PRO A 149 -7.75 16.43 -0.80
CA PRO A 149 -6.77 17.33 -1.41
C PRO A 149 -5.57 16.56 -1.98
N ILE A 150 -4.97 17.06 -3.07
CA ILE A 150 -3.74 16.50 -3.65
C ILE A 150 -2.57 16.55 -2.65
N GLU A 151 -2.46 17.61 -1.85
CA GLU A 151 -1.37 17.80 -0.91
C GLU A 151 -1.28 16.67 0.12
N ASP A 152 -2.43 16.17 0.60
CA ASP A 152 -2.45 15.04 1.53
C ASP A 152 -1.96 13.75 0.86
N VAL A 153 -2.34 13.53 -0.40
CA VAL A 153 -1.89 12.36 -1.19
C VAL A 153 -0.39 12.44 -1.47
N VAL A 154 0.10 13.61 -1.91
CA VAL A 154 1.53 13.83 -2.22
C VAL A 154 2.40 13.77 -0.95
N ASN A 155 1.97 14.40 0.14
CA ASN A 155 2.72 14.40 1.39
C ASN A 155 2.80 12.99 2.00
N GLN A 156 1.75 12.20 1.88
CA GLN A 156 1.74 10.83 2.37
C GLN A 156 2.54 9.89 1.48
N ALA A 157 2.42 10.00 0.14
CA ALA A 157 3.28 9.26 -0.78
C ALA A 157 4.77 9.57 -0.50
N ARG A 158 5.09 10.83 -0.16
CA ARG A 158 6.44 11.24 0.24
C ARG A 158 6.83 10.63 1.59
N GLN A 159 5.96 10.69 2.60
CA GLN A 159 6.21 10.07 3.90
C GLN A 159 6.41 8.56 3.78
N MET A 160 5.60 7.88 2.96
CA MET A 160 5.74 6.44 2.69
C MET A 160 7.04 6.11 1.96
N SER A 161 7.46 6.94 0.99
CA SER A 161 8.74 6.76 0.30
C SER A 161 9.97 7.07 1.18
N GLU A 162 9.76 7.82 2.28
CA GLU A 162 10.78 8.12 3.30
C GLU A 162 10.74 7.12 4.48
N GLN A 163 9.73 6.25 4.57
CA GLN A 163 9.53 5.29 5.66
C GLN A 163 10.21 3.95 5.33
N HIS A 164 11.47 3.82 5.70
CA HIS A 164 12.23 2.58 5.56
C HIS A 164 11.80 1.51 6.56
N TYR A 165 11.95 0.23 6.19
CA TYR A 165 11.75 -0.84 7.18
C TYR A 165 12.86 -0.78 8.23
N THR A 166 12.50 -0.80 9.50
CA THR A 166 13.45 -0.79 10.62
C THR A 166 12.96 -1.66 11.79
N THR A 167 13.90 -2.26 12.50
CA THR A 167 13.65 -2.98 13.74
C THR A 167 14.88 -2.90 14.66
N SER A 168 14.71 -3.17 15.95
CA SER A 168 15.83 -3.17 16.90
C SER A 168 15.56 -4.12 18.06
N PHE A 169 16.66 -4.63 18.63
CA PHE A 169 16.62 -5.40 19.87
C PHE A 169 17.87 -5.14 20.72
N THR A 170 17.86 -5.59 21.98
CA THR A 170 19.01 -5.50 22.90
C THR A 170 19.42 -6.88 23.38
N VAL A 171 20.74 -7.10 23.53
CA VAL A 171 21.33 -8.35 24.01
C VAL A 171 22.40 -8.07 25.07
N ASP A 172 22.79 -9.10 25.81
CA ASP A 172 23.86 -9.00 26.86
C ASP A 172 25.26 -9.19 26.26
N GLN A 173 25.37 -9.71 25.04
CA GLN A 173 26.63 -9.91 24.31
C GLN A 173 27.32 -8.59 23.98
N SER A 174 28.65 -8.63 23.82
CA SER A 174 29.45 -7.45 23.45
C SER A 174 29.14 -6.97 22.01
N PRO A 175 29.44 -5.71 21.68
CA PRO A 175 29.34 -5.20 20.29
C PRO A 175 30.13 -6.03 19.29
N GLU A 176 31.30 -6.56 19.69
CA GLU A 176 32.15 -7.40 18.85
C GLU A 176 31.51 -8.76 18.57
N GLU A 177 30.87 -9.38 19.57
CA GLU A 177 30.13 -10.63 19.39
C GLU A 177 28.90 -10.43 18.48
N VAL A 178 28.16 -9.34 18.65
CA VAL A 178 27.04 -8.96 17.77
C VAL A 178 27.54 -8.74 16.34
N PHE A 179 28.63 -8.00 16.16
CA PHE A 179 29.25 -7.75 14.87
C PHE A 179 29.69 -9.04 14.17
N ALA A 180 30.33 -9.95 14.91
CA ALA A 180 30.72 -11.25 14.37
C ALA A 180 29.53 -12.12 13.95
N ALA A 181 28.44 -12.10 14.71
CA ALA A 181 27.22 -12.83 14.38
C ALA A 181 26.55 -12.30 13.11
N ILE A 182 26.48 -10.97 12.92
CA ILE A 182 25.93 -10.37 11.71
C ILE A 182 26.72 -10.83 10.47
N ASN A 183 28.06 -10.84 10.53
CA ASN A 183 28.92 -11.27 9.43
C ASN A 183 28.85 -12.78 9.16
N ASN A 184 28.36 -13.59 10.09
CA ASN A 184 28.06 -15.00 9.89
C ASN A 184 26.68 -15.17 9.22
N VAL A 185 26.51 -14.63 8.00
CA VAL A 185 25.24 -14.59 7.27
C VAL A 185 24.65 -15.99 7.07
N ARG A 186 25.49 -16.99 6.87
CA ARG A 186 25.07 -18.41 6.77
C ARG A 186 24.44 -18.95 8.05
N GLY A 187 24.77 -18.37 9.19
CA GLY A 187 24.24 -18.78 10.47
C GLY A 187 22.83 -18.28 10.78
N TRP A 188 22.33 -17.29 10.03
CA TRP A 188 21.03 -16.69 10.38
C TRP A 188 20.14 -16.32 9.21
N TRP A 189 20.68 -16.04 7.99
CA TRP A 189 19.84 -15.60 6.86
C TRP A 189 19.63 -16.75 5.85
N SER A 190 20.70 -17.26 5.23
CA SER A 190 20.61 -18.38 4.29
C SER A 190 21.88 -19.22 4.31
N GLU A 191 21.75 -20.53 4.19
CA GLU A 191 22.89 -21.43 3.97
C GLU A 191 23.44 -21.29 2.54
N GLU A 192 22.61 -20.85 1.58
CA GLU A 192 22.98 -20.63 0.18
C GLU A 192 23.56 -19.22 -0.02
N ILE A 193 24.83 -19.06 0.40
CA ILE A 193 25.62 -17.85 0.19
C ILE A 193 26.81 -18.15 -0.71
N ASP A 194 27.01 -17.34 -1.74
CA ASP A 194 28.24 -17.34 -2.54
C ASP A 194 28.99 -16.02 -2.33
N GLY A 195 30.27 -16.09 -2.02
CA GLY A 195 31.11 -14.95 -1.71
C GLY A 195 31.46 -14.78 -0.24
N SER A 196 32.21 -13.69 0.08
CA SER A 196 32.67 -13.33 1.43
C SER A 196 31.73 -12.32 2.07
N THR A 197 31.33 -12.57 3.33
CA THR A 197 30.39 -11.72 4.08
C THR A 197 31.07 -10.88 5.15
N ASP A 198 32.40 -10.93 5.27
CA ASP A 198 33.19 -10.34 6.37
C ASP A 198 34.36 -9.44 5.88
N THR A 199 34.40 -9.10 4.60
CA THR A 199 35.49 -8.33 4.01
C THR A 199 34.96 -7.07 3.34
N LEU A 200 35.47 -5.90 3.70
CA LEU A 200 35.06 -4.63 3.08
C LEU A 200 35.30 -4.65 1.57
N GLY A 201 34.31 -4.24 0.80
CA GLY A 201 34.32 -4.21 -0.66
C GLY A 201 34.00 -5.56 -1.30
N ALA A 202 33.91 -6.66 -0.54
CA ALA A 202 33.48 -7.96 -1.05
C ALA A 202 32.02 -7.93 -1.47
N GLU A 203 31.71 -8.79 -2.44
CA GLU A 203 30.37 -9.05 -2.92
C GLU A 203 29.96 -10.47 -2.51
N PHE A 204 28.67 -10.64 -2.14
CA PHE A 204 28.10 -11.94 -1.87
C PHE A 204 26.68 -12.02 -2.40
N THR A 205 26.31 -13.23 -2.83
CA THR A 205 24.95 -13.53 -3.29
C THR A 205 24.20 -14.32 -2.22
N VAL A 206 22.98 -13.94 -1.97
CA VAL A 206 22.01 -14.70 -1.18
C VAL A 206 20.98 -15.27 -2.13
N SER A 207 20.69 -16.57 -2.02
CA SER A 207 19.62 -17.22 -2.75
C SER A 207 18.68 -17.95 -1.79
N HIS A 208 17.41 -18.04 -2.16
CA HIS A 208 16.41 -18.85 -1.47
C HIS A 208 15.42 -19.39 -2.50
N GLU A 209 15.55 -20.68 -2.83
CA GLU A 209 14.78 -21.34 -3.86
C GLU A 209 14.75 -20.52 -5.16
N ASP A 210 13.65 -20.57 -5.92
CA ASP A 210 13.43 -19.73 -7.10
C ASP A 210 12.75 -18.39 -6.76
N GLN A 211 12.61 -18.04 -5.46
CA GLN A 211 11.82 -16.90 -5.02
C GLN A 211 12.63 -15.63 -4.80
N HIS A 212 13.84 -15.76 -4.26
CA HIS A 212 14.69 -14.64 -3.92
C HIS A 212 16.13 -14.91 -4.34
N ARG A 213 16.70 -13.97 -5.07
CA ARG A 213 18.14 -13.86 -5.30
C ARG A 213 18.53 -12.39 -5.16
N SER A 214 19.58 -12.10 -4.42
CA SER A 214 20.13 -10.74 -4.33
C SER A 214 21.65 -10.76 -4.19
N ILE A 215 22.31 -9.74 -4.76
CA ILE A 215 23.76 -9.54 -4.70
C ILE A 215 24.01 -8.30 -3.85
N GLN A 216 24.75 -8.48 -2.75
CA GLN A 216 25.12 -7.42 -1.83
C GLN A 216 26.62 -7.12 -1.96
N LYS A 217 26.97 -5.83 -1.85
CA LYS A 217 28.34 -5.35 -1.70
C LYS A 217 28.53 -4.73 -0.33
N ILE A 218 29.56 -5.15 0.40
CA ILE A 218 29.90 -4.57 1.71
C ILE A 218 30.54 -3.21 1.48
N THR A 219 29.81 -2.13 1.73
CA THR A 219 30.25 -0.74 1.51
C THR A 219 30.78 -0.07 2.76
N GLN A 220 30.39 -0.57 3.94
CA GLN A 220 30.93 -0.14 5.23
C GLN A 220 31.06 -1.33 6.18
N LEU A 221 32.20 -1.40 6.88
CA LEU A 221 32.49 -2.46 7.86
C LEU A 221 33.33 -1.87 8.97
N VAL A 222 32.67 -1.42 10.05
CA VAL A 222 33.29 -0.84 11.25
C VAL A 222 33.07 -1.80 12.41
N PRO A 223 34.14 -2.49 12.86
CA PRO A 223 34.03 -3.52 13.91
C PRO A 223 33.35 -3.01 15.18
N GLY A 224 32.31 -3.73 15.62
CA GLY A 224 31.54 -3.41 16.81
C GLY A 224 30.62 -2.19 16.71
N GLU A 225 30.54 -1.55 15.52
CA GLU A 225 29.75 -0.32 15.38
C GLU A 225 28.76 -0.36 14.20
N LYS A 226 29.22 -0.73 12.97
CA LYS A 226 28.39 -0.59 11.79
C LYS A 226 28.75 -1.51 10.64
N ILE A 227 27.73 -2.06 9.99
CA ILE A 227 27.84 -2.79 8.72
C ILE A 227 26.82 -2.21 7.74
N VAL A 228 27.24 -1.99 6.49
CA VAL A 228 26.34 -1.59 5.41
C VAL A 228 26.58 -2.48 4.19
N TRP A 229 25.52 -3.05 3.68
CA TRP A 229 25.48 -3.79 2.43
C TRP A 229 24.66 -3.01 1.41
N HIS A 230 25.24 -2.67 0.27
CA HIS A 230 24.53 -2.10 -0.87
C HIS A 230 24.04 -3.22 -1.78
N VAL A 231 22.76 -3.24 -2.14
CA VAL A 231 22.17 -4.23 -3.03
C VAL A 231 22.45 -3.85 -4.48
N LEU A 232 23.33 -4.60 -5.13
CA LEU A 232 23.75 -4.37 -6.52
C LEU A 232 22.70 -4.87 -7.53
N ASP A 233 22.03 -5.99 -7.20
CA ASP A 233 21.05 -6.66 -8.05
C ASP A 233 20.10 -7.46 -7.18
N SER A 234 18.84 -7.57 -7.59
CA SER A 234 17.84 -8.40 -6.92
C SER A 234 16.87 -9.02 -7.90
N GLN A 235 16.36 -10.20 -7.54
CA GLN A 235 15.31 -10.90 -8.27
C GLN A 235 14.33 -11.51 -7.25
N LEU A 236 13.13 -10.90 -7.15
CA LEU A 236 12.03 -11.28 -6.28
C LEU A 236 10.89 -11.80 -7.17
N THR A 237 10.76 -13.12 -7.34
CA THR A 237 9.85 -13.68 -8.36
C THR A 237 8.38 -13.67 -7.96
N PHE A 238 8.08 -13.36 -6.70
CA PHE A 238 6.72 -13.28 -6.14
C PHE A 238 6.05 -11.90 -6.35
N VAL A 239 6.77 -10.92 -6.93
CA VAL A 239 6.24 -9.61 -7.29
C VAL A 239 6.47 -9.30 -8.76
N LYS A 240 5.72 -8.33 -9.31
CA LYS A 240 5.79 -7.97 -10.73
C LYS A 240 7.11 -7.27 -11.10
N GLU A 241 7.51 -6.31 -10.30
CA GLU A 241 8.79 -5.60 -10.45
C GLU A 241 9.82 -6.36 -9.60
N THR A 242 10.58 -7.25 -10.25
CA THR A 242 11.43 -8.23 -9.55
C THR A 242 12.69 -7.64 -8.94
N ASP A 243 13.09 -6.43 -9.33
CA ASP A 243 14.32 -5.75 -8.95
C ASP A 243 14.15 -4.68 -7.86
N GLU A 244 13.06 -4.74 -7.09
CA GLU A 244 12.70 -3.70 -6.09
C GLU A 244 13.78 -3.44 -5.03
N TRP A 245 14.64 -4.41 -4.71
CA TRP A 245 15.75 -4.19 -3.77
C TRP A 245 16.99 -3.56 -4.41
N THR A 246 17.12 -3.57 -5.73
CA THR A 246 18.30 -3.03 -6.42
C THR A 246 18.48 -1.55 -6.12
N GLY A 247 19.69 -1.18 -5.68
CA GLY A 247 20.02 0.19 -5.29
C GLY A 247 19.64 0.57 -3.86
N THR A 248 19.12 -0.36 -3.05
CA THR A 248 18.83 -0.16 -1.61
C THR A 248 20.03 -0.49 -0.75
N ASP A 249 20.00 -0.10 0.54
CA ASP A 249 21.04 -0.40 1.51
C ASP A 249 20.49 -1.16 2.72
N ILE A 250 21.19 -2.21 3.13
CA ILE A 250 20.92 -2.98 4.34
C ILE A 250 21.93 -2.54 5.40
N VAL A 251 21.44 -1.91 6.47
CA VAL A 251 22.25 -1.23 7.48
C VAL A 251 22.06 -1.87 8.84
N PHE A 252 23.18 -2.19 9.49
CA PHE A 252 23.24 -2.64 10.89
C PHE A 252 24.06 -1.62 11.69
N GLU A 253 23.46 -1.07 12.73
CA GLU A 253 24.11 -0.16 13.68
C GLU A 253 24.13 -0.79 15.06
N ILE A 254 25.31 -0.88 15.65
CA ILE A 254 25.56 -1.52 16.94
C ILE A 254 25.97 -0.42 17.92
N SER A 255 25.33 -0.36 19.08
CA SER A 255 25.63 0.64 20.08
C SER A 255 25.47 0.09 21.50
N LYS A 256 26.15 0.70 22.47
CA LYS A 256 25.94 0.42 23.89
C LYS A 256 24.71 1.16 24.40
N LYS A 257 23.85 0.42 25.12
CA LYS A 257 22.67 0.93 25.81
C LYS A 257 22.72 0.52 27.30
N GLY A 258 23.42 1.30 28.10
CA GLY A 258 23.79 0.91 29.45
C GLY A 258 24.77 -0.28 29.44
N ASP A 259 24.45 -1.33 30.18
CA ASP A 259 25.27 -2.56 30.23
C ASP A 259 25.02 -3.54 29.07
N ARG A 260 24.02 -3.24 28.24
CA ARG A 260 23.62 -4.09 27.10
C ARG A 260 24.09 -3.52 25.77
N THR A 261 24.04 -4.33 24.72
CA THR A 261 24.29 -3.93 23.35
C THR A 261 22.96 -3.86 22.59
N GLU A 262 22.68 -2.76 21.92
CA GLU A 262 21.55 -2.58 21.03
C GLU A 262 22.00 -2.77 19.57
N LEU A 263 21.26 -3.61 18.83
CA LEU A 263 21.33 -3.68 17.38
C LEU A 263 20.14 -2.93 16.81
N HIS A 264 20.40 -1.96 15.95
CA HIS A 264 19.42 -1.29 15.13
C HIS A 264 19.63 -1.71 13.67
N PHE A 265 18.57 -2.26 13.07
CA PHE A 265 18.53 -2.71 11.67
C PHE A 265 17.65 -1.79 10.85
N THR A 266 18.12 -1.42 9.66
CA THR A 266 17.31 -0.67 8.68
C THR A 266 17.57 -1.20 7.26
N HIS A 267 16.52 -1.52 6.51
CA HIS A 267 16.60 -1.70 5.08
C HIS A 267 16.21 -0.37 4.41
N VAL A 268 17.21 0.48 4.16
CA VAL A 268 17.05 1.82 3.56
C VAL A 268 16.61 1.65 2.11
N GLY A 269 15.46 2.18 1.75
CA GLY A 269 14.84 2.02 0.43
C GLY A 269 13.73 0.98 0.39
N LEU A 270 13.67 0.03 1.32
CA LEU A 270 12.51 -0.85 1.45
C LEU A 270 11.36 -0.07 2.10
N THR A 271 10.44 0.40 1.30
CA THR A 271 9.38 1.32 1.69
C THR A 271 8.00 0.74 1.37
N PRO A 272 6.92 1.18 2.03
CA PRO A 272 5.56 0.72 1.77
C PRO A 272 5.05 0.89 0.32
N VAL A 273 5.76 1.63 -0.53
CA VAL A 273 5.43 1.76 -1.97
C VAL A 273 5.88 0.56 -2.79
N PHE A 274 6.79 -0.28 -2.26
CA PHE A 274 7.23 -1.51 -2.92
C PHE A 274 6.17 -2.60 -2.81
N ALA A 275 5.94 -3.33 -3.90
CA ALA A 275 4.99 -4.44 -3.91
C ALA A 275 5.41 -5.56 -2.95
N CYS A 276 6.72 -5.77 -2.78
CA CYS A 276 7.26 -6.77 -1.85
C CYS A 276 7.23 -6.35 -0.37
N TYR A 277 6.88 -5.10 -0.04
CA TYR A 277 7.09 -4.54 1.31
C TYR A 277 6.52 -5.41 2.44
N GLY A 278 5.30 -5.91 2.30
CA GLY A 278 4.66 -6.76 3.31
C GLY A 278 5.46 -8.04 3.58
N ASP A 279 5.66 -8.84 2.53
CA ASP A 279 6.39 -10.12 2.63
C ASP A 279 7.85 -9.91 3.04
N CYS A 280 8.50 -8.88 2.50
CA CYS A 280 9.89 -8.55 2.84
C CYS A 280 10.06 -8.05 4.27
N SER A 281 9.09 -7.28 4.79
CA SER A 281 9.10 -6.81 6.19
C SER A 281 8.89 -7.95 7.17
N ASP A 282 7.98 -8.88 6.87
CA ASP A 282 7.72 -10.07 7.69
C ASP A 282 8.96 -10.99 7.70
N ALA A 283 9.59 -11.19 6.54
CA ALA A 283 10.83 -11.96 6.43
C ALA A 283 11.97 -11.33 7.23
N TRP A 284 12.21 -10.01 7.11
CA TRP A 284 13.20 -9.30 7.92
C TRP A 284 12.86 -9.36 9.42
N GLY A 285 11.58 -9.26 9.78
CA GLY A 285 11.12 -9.45 11.15
C GLY A 285 11.56 -10.78 11.72
N PHE A 286 11.40 -11.87 10.97
CA PHE A 286 11.85 -13.21 11.36
C PHE A 286 13.38 -13.31 11.40
N TYR A 287 14.09 -12.89 10.33
CA TYR A 287 15.56 -13.07 10.28
C TYR A 287 16.29 -12.24 11.32
N ILE A 288 15.84 -11.03 11.62
CA ILE A 288 16.51 -10.16 12.56
C ILE A 288 16.09 -10.48 14.01
N ASN A 289 14.76 -10.51 14.30
CA ASN A 289 14.28 -10.59 15.68
C ASN A 289 14.18 -12.03 16.22
N ASP A 290 14.24 -13.05 15.35
CA ASP A 290 14.26 -14.45 15.80
C ASP A 290 15.61 -15.12 15.42
N SER A 291 15.95 -15.23 14.13
CA SER A 291 17.11 -16.01 13.68
C SER A 291 18.46 -15.41 14.15
N LEU A 292 18.74 -14.14 13.83
CA LEU A 292 19.97 -13.45 14.24
C LEU A 292 20.02 -13.26 15.76
N PHE A 293 18.90 -12.89 16.38
CA PHE A 293 18.80 -12.77 17.82
C PHE A 293 19.20 -14.08 18.52
N ASN A 294 18.69 -15.23 18.05
CA ASN A 294 19.04 -16.56 18.59
C ASN A 294 20.50 -16.93 18.29
N LEU A 295 21.03 -16.61 17.11
CA LEU A 295 22.44 -16.82 16.82
C LEU A 295 23.33 -16.07 17.81
N ILE A 296 23.02 -14.80 18.10
CA ILE A 296 23.78 -13.99 19.07
C ILE A 296 23.66 -14.54 20.49
N THR A 297 22.45 -14.87 20.95
CA THR A 297 22.19 -15.20 22.35
C THR A 297 22.42 -16.66 22.72
N SER A 298 22.22 -17.58 21.77
CA SER A 298 22.30 -19.04 22.01
C SER A 298 23.30 -19.77 21.12
N GLY A 299 23.91 -19.07 20.14
CA GLY A 299 24.85 -19.65 19.18
C GLY A 299 24.19 -20.42 18.04
N THR A 300 22.86 -20.39 17.92
CA THR A 300 22.13 -21.12 16.86
C THR A 300 21.03 -20.25 16.27
N GLY A 301 21.19 -19.88 14.99
CA GLY A 301 20.15 -19.20 14.22
C GLY A 301 19.23 -20.16 13.48
N LYS A 302 18.40 -19.60 12.62
CA LYS A 302 17.42 -20.32 11.77
C LYS A 302 17.52 -19.81 10.33
N PRO A 303 18.66 -20.03 9.65
CA PRO A 303 18.79 -19.64 8.24
C PRO A 303 17.84 -20.45 7.37
N ASN A 304 17.55 -19.97 6.15
CA ASN A 304 16.96 -20.81 5.12
C ASN A 304 17.88 -21.98 4.85
N ALA A 305 17.33 -23.18 4.89
CA ALA A 305 18.03 -24.39 4.50
C ALA A 305 18.23 -24.43 2.96
N SER A 306 19.34 -25.03 2.52
CA SER A 306 19.62 -25.31 1.13
C SER A 306 18.82 -26.51 0.59
#